data_a390a1fb4b65112a78ecaf12e2e81baa
#
_entry.id   a390a1fb4b65112a78ecaf12e2e81baa
#
_cell.length_a   1.000
_cell.length_b   1.000
_cell.length_c   1.000
_cell.angle_alpha   90.00
_cell.angle_beta   90.00
_cell.angle_gamma   90.00
#
_symmetry.space_group_name_H-M   'P 1'
#
loop_
_entity.id
_entity.type
_entity.pdbx_description
1 polymer ?
#
loop_
_entity_poly.entity_id
_entity_poly.type
_entity_poly.pdbx_seq_one_letter_code
_entity_poly.pdbx_strand_id
1 'polypeptide(L)'
;MNPNRIRGLVASAVLALAAPFASADVLGFDDIGNDGVVPTNYGGLDWSSSSWIAFSGAQDPYAAHSGEGRVATDFGSSDADSTIRFLTASVFDGAWFSGYGDAAVTFELYLGGALVASSATLAPTGTAGFLASGYAGLVDAVVVSSPLQAFYAMDDFTFHAPVAAVPEPQTWALMVAGLSIVFIARRQRRD
;
A
#
# COMPACT_ATOMS: atom_id res chain seq x y z
N MET A 1 -4.66 54.55 45.91
CA MET A 1 -5.33 54.44 44.63
C MET A 1 -4.61 53.36 43.81
N ASN A 2 -5.31 52.35 43.51
CA ASN A 2 -4.79 51.09 43.01
C ASN A 2 -4.81 51.04 41.46
N PRO A 3 -3.75 50.76 40.73
CA PRO A 3 -3.84 50.45 39.32
C PRO A 3 -3.91 48.93 39.16
N ASN A 4 -5.04 48.45 38.69
CA ASN A 4 -5.32 47.08 38.32
C ASN A 4 -4.33 46.62 37.24
N ARG A 5 -3.51 45.64 37.57
CA ARG A 5 -2.70 44.87 36.62
C ARG A 5 -3.59 43.82 35.97
N ILE A 6 -4.02 44.06 34.75
CA ILE A 6 -4.62 43.02 33.90
C ILE A 6 -3.48 42.14 33.38
N ARG A 7 -3.34 40.99 34.01
CA ARG A 7 -2.49 39.91 33.51
C ARG A 7 -3.25 39.21 32.34
N GLY A 8 -2.91 39.57 31.12
CA GLY A 8 -3.40 38.83 29.97
C GLY A 8 -2.81 37.41 29.94
N LEU A 9 -3.64 36.44 30.14
CA LEU A 9 -3.30 35.02 29.94
C LEU A 9 -3.27 34.76 28.44
N VAL A 10 -2.08 34.61 27.86
CA VAL A 10 -1.92 34.12 26.49
C VAL A 10 -2.01 32.58 26.57
N ALA A 11 -3.18 32.03 26.28
CA ALA A 11 -3.36 30.61 26.11
C ALA A 11 -2.86 30.24 24.72
N SER A 12 -1.64 29.70 24.62
CA SER A 12 -1.13 29.08 23.39
C SER A 12 -1.80 27.73 23.21
N ALA A 13 -2.82 27.66 22.38
CA ALA A 13 -3.40 26.39 21.91
C ALA A 13 -2.43 25.78 20.90
N VAL A 14 -1.68 24.77 21.31
CA VAL A 14 -0.91 23.90 20.42
C VAL A 14 -1.89 22.91 19.81
N LEU A 15 -2.35 23.17 18.59
CA LEU A 15 -3.12 22.22 17.81
C LEU A 15 -2.11 21.23 17.19
N ALA A 16 -2.02 20.03 17.75
CA ALA A 16 -1.28 18.93 17.14
C ALA A 16 -2.05 18.49 15.89
N LEU A 17 -1.50 18.76 14.70
CA LEU A 17 -1.99 18.21 13.45
C LEU A 17 -1.60 16.72 13.40
N ALA A 18 -2.56 15.84 13.60
CA ALA A 18 -2.42 14.44 13.25
C ALA A 18 -2.53 14.36 11.72
N ALA A 19 -1.41 14.18 11.03
CA ALA A 19 -1.42 13.77 9.63
C ALA A 19 -2.00 12.34 9.58
N PRO A 20 -2.96 12.04 8.69
CA PRO A 20 -3.37 10.68 8.46
C PRO A 20 -2.18 9.90 7.90
N PHE A 21 -1.76 8.85 8.61
CA PHE A 21 -0.82 7.88 8.09
C PHE A 21 -1.62 6.94 7.18
N ALA A 22 -1.16 6.72 5.95
CA ALA A 22 -1.64 5.59 5.17
C ALA A 22 -1.18 4.32 5.90
N SER A 23 -2.14 3.45 6.25
CA SER A 23 -1.84 2.09 6.70
C SER A 23 -1.72 1.22 5.47
N ALA A 24 -0.70 0.39 5.41
CA ALA A 24 -0.61 -0.63 4.38
C ALA A 24 -1.59 -1.78 4.72
N ASP A 25 -2.32 -2.23 3.72
CA ASP A 25 -3.09 -3.46 3.76
C ASP A 25 -2.18 -4.59 3.28
N VAL A 26 -2.12 -5.68 4.06
CA VAL A 26 -1.31 -6.87 3.75
C VAL A 26 -2.24 -8.07 3.66
N LEU A 27 -2.23 -8.75 2.53
CA LEU A 27 -3.01 -9.96 2.29
C LEU A 27 -2.12 -11.18 2.43
N GLY A 28 -2.22 -11.88 3.57
CA GLY A 28 -1.43 -13.07 3.92
C GLY A 28 -2.11 -14.39 3.57
N PHE A 29 -3.34 -14.37 3.05
CA PHE A 29 -4.10 -15.55 2.57
C PHE A 29 -4.36 -16.67 3.60
N ASP A 30 -4.03 -16.46 4.87
CA ASP A 30 -4.17 -17.45 5.95
C ASP A 30 -5.62 -17.81 6.28
N ASP A 31 -6.57 -16.96 5.94
CA ASP A 31 -8.02 -17.15 6.16
C ASP A 31 -8.72 -17.85 5.00
N ILE A 32 -8.00 -18.18 3.91
CA ILE A 32 -8.51 -19.01 2.82
C ILE A 32 -8.15 -20.47 3.12
N GLY A 33 -9.14 -21.36 3.02
CA GLY A 33 -8.91 -22.78 3.25
C GLY A 33 -7.88 -23.36 2.27
N ASN A 34 -7.20 -24.43 2.70
CA ASN A 34 -6.24 -25.16 1.86
C ASN A 34 -6.91 -25.67 0.58
N ASP A 35 -6.20 -25.58 -0.55
CA ASP A 35 -6.69 -25.90 -1.90
C ASP A 35 -7.98 -25.15 -2.29
N GLY A 36 -8.15 -23.94 -1.74
CA GLY A 36 -9.26 -23.06 -2.02
C GLY A 36 -8.97 -22.07 -3.15
N VAL A 37 -9.96 -21.88 -4.05
CA VAL A 37 -9.89 -20.78 -5.02
C VAL A 37 -9.95 -19.45 -4.27
N VAL A 38 -9.05 -18.51 -4.60
CA VAL A 38 -9.10 -17.16 -4.02
C VAL A 38 -10.44 -16.51 -4.40
N PRO A 39 -11.24 -16.04 -3.42
CA PRO A 39 -12.53 -15.41 -3.72
C PRO A 39 -12.35 -14.17 -4.61
N THR A 40 -13.27 -13.98 -5.56
CA THR A 40 -13.17 -12.91 -6.57
C THR A 40 -12.90 -11.53 -5.97
N ASN A 41 -13.50 -11.21 -4.81
CA ASN A 41 -13.34 -9.90 -4.15
C ASN A 41 -12.53 -9.99 -2.85
N TYR A 42 -11.53 -10.85 -2.80
CA TYR A 42 -10.72 -11.02 -1.61
C TYR A 42 -9.84 -9.79 -1.35
N GLY A 43 -9.85 -9.31 -0.10
CA GLY A 43 -9.02 -8.18 0.33
C GLY A 43 -9.29 -6.85 -0.40
N GLY A 44 -10.50 -6.67 -0.98
CA GLY A 44 -10.82 -5.46 -1.74
C GLY A 44 -10.22 -5.41 -3.15
N LEU A 45 -9.74 -6.56 -3.65
CA LEU A 45 -9.17 -6.73 -4.98
C LEU A 45 -10.04 -7.67 -5.82
N ASP A 46 -10.00 -7.53 -7.14
CA ASP A 46 -10.63 -8.45 -8.08
C ASP A 46 -9.59 -9.46 -8.60
N TRP A 47 -9.79 -10.73 -8.20
CA TRP A 47 -8.97 -11.89 -8.53
C TRP A 47 -9.53 -12.70 -9.71
N SER A 48 -10.64 -12.27 -10.33
CA SER A 48 -11.37 -13.06 -11.33
C SER A 48 -10.64 -13.22 -12.66
N SER A 49 -9.61 -12.41 -12.89
CA SER A 49 -8.87 -12.41 -14.19
C SER A 49 -7.89 -13.58 -14.33
N SER A 50 -7.62 -14.33 -13.25
CA SER A 50 -6.66 -15.45 -13.25
C SER A 50 -7.06 -16.51 -12.24
N SER A 51 -6.57 -17.74 -12.43
CA SER A 51 -6.89 -18.88 -11.57
C SER A 51 -5.92 -18.93 -10.38
N TRP A 52 -6.19 -18.13 -9.35
CA TRP A 52 -5.42 -18.16 -8.11
C TRP A 52 -5.98 -19.18 -7.11
N ILE A 53 -5.10 -20.01 -6.57
CA ILE A 53 -5.42 -21.03 -5.58
C ILE A 53 -4.60 -20.76 -4.32
N ALA A 54 -5.27 -20.71 -3.16
CA ALA A 54 -4.63 -20.65 -1.86
C ALA A 54 -4.32 -22.06 -1.35
N PHE A 55 -3.18 -22.21 -0.74
CA PHE A 55 -2.77 -23.45 -0.09
C PHE A 55 -1.94 -23.16 1.17
N SER A 56 -1.86 -24.14 2.07
CA SER A 56 -1.20 -24.04 3.35
C SER A 56 -0.37 -25.28 3.66
N GLY A 57 0.29 -25.28 4.81
CA GLY A 57 1.14 -26.39 5.24
C GLY A 57 2.51 -26.40 4.53
N ALA A 58 3.42 -27.28 5.00
CA ALA A 58 4.78 -27.36 4.48
C ALA A 58 4.79 -27.97 3.08
N GLN A 59 5.26 -27.22 2.10
CA GLN A 59 5.43 -27.67 0.72
C GLN A 59 6.66 -26.99 0.10
N ASP A 60 7.79 -27.65 0.16
CA ASP A 60 9.06 -27.16 -0.41
C ASP A 60 9.00 -27.18 -1.95
N PRO A 61 9.47 -26.13 -2.64
CA PRO A 61 10.13 -24.92 -2.16
C PRO A 61 9.19 -23.71 -1.90
N TYR A 62 7.90 -23.91 -1.75
CA TYR A 62 6.88 -22.86 -1.64
C TYR A 62 6.64 -22.48 -0.17
N ALA A 63 7.60 -21.75 0.42
CA ALA A 63 7.47 -21.26 1.80
C ALA A 63 6.54 -20.04 1.87
N ALA A 64 5.62 -20.00 2.86
CA ALA A 64 4.95 -18.77 3.23
C ALA A 64 5.95 -17.77 3.85
N HIS A 65 5.71 -16.47 3.69
CA HIS A 65 6.47 -15.44 4.40
C HIS A 65 5.91 -15.22 5.80
N SER A 66 4.58 -15.15 5.91
CA SER A 66 3.89 -15.04 7.20
C SER A 66 2.84 -16.16 7.31
N GLY A 67 2.44 -16.51 8.53
CA GLY A 67 1.45 -17.56 8.75
C GLY A 67 1.78 -18.87 8.04
N GLU A 68 0.77 -19.50 7.42
CA GLU A 68 0.91 -20.71 6.62
C GLU A 68 0.28 -20.57 5.21
N GLY A 69 -0.57 -19.54 5.00
CA GLY A 69 -1.30 -19.29 3.78
C GLY A 69 -0.40 -18.69 2.70
N ARG A 70 -0.61 -19.06 1.46
CA ARG A 70 -0.02 -18.46 0.27
C ARG A 70 -0.81 -18.84 -0.95
N VAL A 71 -0.59 -18.12 -2.05
CA VAL A 71 -1.32 -18.38 -3.29
C VAL A 71 -0.36 -18.70 -4.43
N ALA A 72 -0.82 -19.53 -5.34
CA ALA A 72 -0.17 -19.78 -6.62
C ALA A 72 -1.21 -19.75 -7.72
N THR A 73 -0.78 -19.63 -8.95
CA THR A 73 -1.67 -19.89 -10.08
C THR A 73 -1.92 -21.38 -10.22
N ASP A 74 -3.10 -21.75 -10.74
CA ASP A 74 -3.46 -23.14 -10.96
C ASP A 74 -2.39 -23.82 -11.84
N PHE A 75 -1.91 -24.98 -11.41
CA PHE A 75 -0.91 -25.78 -12.11
C PHE A 75 -1.36 -26.26 -13.50
N GLY A 76 -2.63 -26.12 -13.81
CA GLY A 76 -3.19 -26.37 -15.14
C GLY A 76 -3.32 -25.14 -16.02
N SER A 77 -2.99 -23.95 -15.50
CA SER A 77 -3.08 -22.70 -16.25
C SER A 77 -2.01 -22.64 -17.34
N SER A 78 -2.43 -22.28 -18.54
CA SER A 78 -1.52 -21.98 -19.66
C SER A 78 -1.14 -20.49 -19.68
N ASP A 79 -1.61 -19.70 -18.71
CA ASP A 79 -1.41 -18.27 -18.66
C ASP A 79 0.03 -17.94 -18.27
N ALA A 80 0.73 -17.17 -19.08
CA ALA A 80 2.06 -16.66 -18.76
C ALA A 80 2.01 -15.49 -17.76
N ASP A 81 0.82 -14.90 -17.58
CA ASP A 81 0.61 -13.70 -16.78
C ASP A 81 -0.64 -13.84 -15.91
N SER A 82 -0.56 -13.36 -14.70
CA SER A 82 -1.66 -13.39 -13.75
C SER A 82 -2.02 -12.00 -13.27
N THR A 83 -3.23 -11.56 -13.57
CA THR A 83 -3.71 -10.20 -13.31
C THR A 83 -4.50 -10.14 -12.02
N ILE A 84 -4.18 -9.15 -11.19
CA ILE A 84 -4.91 -8.75 -9.99
C ILE A 84 -5.36 -7.30 -10.19
N ARG A 85 -6.65 -6.99 -10.00
CA ARG A 85 -7.19 -5.65 -10.19
C ARG A 85 -7.59 -5.02 -8.87
N PHE A 86 -7.31 -3.73 -8.73
CA PHE A 86 -7.78 -2.95 -7.60
C PHE A 86 -9.20 -2.45 -7.88
N LEU A 87 -10.13 -2.62 -6.93
CA LEU A 87 -11.47 -2.04 -7.02
C LEU A 87 -11.42 -0.49 -6.92
N THR A 88 -10.39 0.02 -6.28
CA THR A 88 -10.06 1.45 -6.23
C THR A 88 -8.56 1.58 -6.44
N ALA A 89 -8.14 2.46 -7.35
CA ALA A 89 -6.72 2.67 -7.63
C ALA A 89 -5.94 2.96 -6.35
N SER A 90 -4.87 2.22 -6.12
CA SER A 90 -4.07 2.20 -4.89
C SER A 90 -2.58 2.28 -5.22
N VAL A 91 -1.75 2.49 -4.22
CA VAL A 91 -0.30 2.35 -4.35
C VAL A 91 0.04 0.90 -4.00
N PHE A 92 0.70 0.20 -4.91
CA PHE A 92 1.15 -1.17 -4.69
C PHE A 92 2.61 -1.17 -4.22
N ASP A 93 2.87 -1.76 -3.07
CA ASP A 93 4.21 -1.80 -2.49
C ASP A 93 5.02 -3.00 -2.97
N GLY A 94 4.39 -4.17 -3.10
CA GLY A 94 5.02 -5.42 -3.52
C GLY A 94 4.39 -6.65 -2.89
N ALA A 95 5.05 -7.79 -3.05
CA ALA A 95 4.65 -9.06 -2.45
C ALA A 95 5.87 -9.94 -2.19
N TRP A 96 5.68 -10.98 -1.38
CA TRP A 96 6.72 -11.98 -1.10
C TRP A 96 6.53 -13.19 -2.02
N PHE A 97 7.65 -13.74 -2.48
CA PHE A 97 7.66 -14.90 -3.36
C PHE A 97 8.63 -15.96 -2.90
N SER A 98 8.20 -17.21 -3.00
CA SER A 98 9.03 -18.41 -2.84
C SER A 98 8.79 -19.36 -4.00
N GLY A 99 9.70 -20.29 -4.26
CA GLY A 99 9.56 -21.24 -5.35
C GLY A 99 10.87 -21.60 -6.03
N TYR A 100 10.79 -21.97 -7.30
CA TYR A 100 11.95 -22.33 -8.10
C TYR A 100 12.58 -21.10 -8.76
N GLY A 101 13.91 -21.04 -8.78
CA GLY A 101 14.65 -19.88 -9.32
C GLY A 101 14.36 -19.54 -10.78
N ASP A 102 14.02 -20.54 -11.57
CA ASP A 102 13.70 -20.38 -13.01
C ASP A 102 12.33 -19.72 -13.21
N ALA A 103 11.50 -19.61 -12.17
CA ALA A 103 10.21 -18.93 -12.22
C ALA A 103 10.30 -17.40 -12.28
N ALA A 104 11.48 -16.82 -12.29
CA ALA A 104 11.79 -15.39 -12.47
C ALA A 104 10.57 -14.45 -12.54
N VAL A 105 10.14 -13.91 -11.37
CA VAL A 105 8.90 -13.12 -11.24
C VAL A 105 9.16 -11.65 -11.46
N THR A 106 8.26 -10.97 -12.19
CA THR A 106 8.22 -9.51 -12.36
C THR A 106 6.80 -9.01 -12.18
N PHE A 107 6.66 -7.74 -11.78
CA PHE A 107 5.38 -7.03 -11.86
C PHE A 107 5.34 -6.11 -13.07
N GLU A 108 4.21 -6.10 -13.75
CA GLU A 108 3.81 -5.04 -14.65
C GLU A 108 2.64 -4.28 -14.03
N LEU A 109 2.77 -2.96 -13.92
CA LEU A 109 1.85 -2.09 -13.19
C LEU A 109 1.08 -1.24 -14.18
N TYR A 110 -0.25 -1.24 -14.07
CA TYR A 110 -1.14 -0.56 -14.99
C TYR A 110 -2.02 0.47 -14.28
N LEU A 111 -2.34 1.55 -15.00
CA LEU A 111 -3.35 2.53 -14.62
C LEU A 111 -4.16 2.94 -15.86
N GLY A 112 -5.48 2.74 -15.82
CA GLY A 112 -6.37 3.03 -16.94
C GLY A 112 -6.03 2.21 -18.19
N GLY A 113 -5.50 1.01 -18.01
CA GLY A 113 -5.06 0.12 -19.10
C GLY A 113 -3.70 0.46 -19.72
N ALA A 114 -3.02 1.50 -19.24
CA ALA A 114 -1.67 1.85 -19.67
C ALA A 114 -0.63 1.28 -18.71
N LEU A 115 0.46 0.68 -19.24
CA LEU A 115 1.62 0.28 -18.43
C LEU A 115 2.31 1.54 -17.89
N VAL A 116 2.38 1.67 -16.56
CA VAL A 116 2.99 2.82 -15.88
C VAL A 116 4.36 2.51 -15.29
N ALA A 117 4.61 1.24 -14.95
CA ALA A 117 5.92 0.80 -14.46
C ALA A 117 6.07 -0.72 -14.58
N SER A 118 7.31 -1.20 -14.48
CA SER A 118 7.65 -2.61 -14.28
C SER A 118 8.66 -2.72 -13.13
N SER A 119 8.54 -3.76 -12.31
CA SER A 119 9.49 -4.02 -11.21
C SER A 119 10.83 -4.55 -11.73
N ALA A 120 11.79 -4.69 -10.81
CA ALA A 120 12.91 -5.60 -11.02
C ALA A 120 12.42 -7.05 -11.13
N THR A 121 13.29 -7.95 -11.59
CA THR A 121 13.01 -9.38 -11.61
C THR A 121 13.53 -10.03 -10.32
N LEU A 122 12.71 -10.87 -9.70
CA LEU A 122 13.10 -11.72 -8.58
C LEU A 122 13.19 -13.17 -9.07
N ALA A 123 14.29 -13.85 -8.77
CA ALA A 123 14.39 -15.30 -8.86
C ALA A 123 13.97 -15.89 -7.51
N PRO A 124 12.80 -16.52 -7.38
CA PRO A 124 12.37 -17.12 -6.11
C PRO A 124 13.32 -18.20 -5.63
N THR A 125 13.28 -18.46 -4.34
CA THR A 125 14.02 -19.57 -3.71
C THR A 125 13.09 -20.29 -2.74
N GLY A 126 13.56 -21.36 -2.10
CA GLY A 126 12.81 -22.03 -1.02
C GLY A 126 12.57 -21.17 0.23
N THR A 127 13.14 -19.98 0.28
CA THR A 127 12.86 -18.97 1.31
C THR A 127 12.18 -17.77 0.64
N ALA A 128 11.09 -17.28 1.23
CA ALA A 128 10.36 -16.16 0.68
C ALA A 128 11.24 -14.90 0.61
N GLY A 129 11.26 -14.25 -0.53
CA GLY A 129 11.94 -12.99 -0.82
C GLY A 129 10.95 -11.92 -1.24
N PHE A 130 11.16 -10.67 -0.81
CA PHE A 130 10.29 -9.55 -1.17
C PHE A 130 10.64 -8.99 -2.55
N LEU A 131 9.63 -8.88 -3.41
CA LEU A 131 9.73 -8.15 -4.67
C LEU A 131 8.97 -6.83 -4.51
N ALA A 132 9.72 -5.73 -4.46
CA ALA A 132 9.13 -4.40 -4.42
C ALA A 132 8.53 -4.02 -5.78
N SER A 133 7.44 -3.27 -5.78
CA SER A 133 6.85 -2.72 -7.00
C SER A 133 7.81 -1.76 -7.74
N GLY A 134 8.63 -1.02 -6.97
CA GLY A 134 9.51 0.03 -7.49
C GLY A 134 8.77 1.30 -7.96
N TYR A 135 7.46 1.41 -7.70
CA TYR A 135 6.62 2.50 -8.16
C TYR A 135 5.73 3.04 -7.04
N ALA A 136 5.76 4.34 -6.83
CA ALA A 136 5.01 5.02 -5.76
C ALA A 136 3.71 5.69 -6.26
N GLY A 137 3.36 5.54 -7.53
CA GLY A 137 2.13 6.07 -8.10
C GLY A 137 0.95 5.13 -7.95
N LEU A 138 -0.23 5.61 -8.35
CA LEU A 138 -1.45 4.82 -8.34
C LEU A 138 -1.44 3.77 -9.45
N VAL A 139 -1.99 2.60 -9.15
CA VAL A 139 -2.24 1.50 -10.09
C VAL A 139 -3.67 0.98 -9.92
N ASP A 140 -4.28 0.51 -10.98
CA ASP A 140 -5.58 -0.18 -10.97
C ASP A 140 -5.47 -1.66 -11.35
N ALA A 141 -4.30 -2.09 -11.82
CA ALA A 141 -4.00 -3.50 -12.02
C ALA A 141 -2.51 -3.79 -11.85
N VAL A 142 -2.24 -4.99 -11.31
CA VAL A 142 -0.91 -5.60 -11.22
C VAL A 142 -0.95 -6.90 -12.00
N VAL A 143 -0.02 -7.08 -12.91
CA VAL A 143 0.21 -8.34 -13.61
C VAL A 143 1.45 -8.98 -13.01
N VAL A 144 1.30 -10.19 -12.49
CA VAL A 144 2.41 -11.03 -12.04
C VAL A 144 2.85 -11.87 -13.23
N SER A 145 4.00 -11.53 -13.82
CA SER A 145 4.53 -12.19 -15.01
C SER A 145 5.67 -13.11 -14.63
N SER A 146 5.66 -14.32 -15.20
CA SER A 146 6.71 -15.32 -15.04
C SER A 146 6.74 -16.26 -16.23
N PRO A 147 7.92 -16.70 -16.68
CA PRO A 147 8.01 -17.75 -17.72
C PRO A 147 7.49 -19.11 -17.23
N LEU A 148 7.36 -19.29 -15.91
CA LEU A 148 6.93 -20.55 -15.28
C LEU A 148 5.91 -20.24 -14.18
N GLN A 149 4.66 -19.96 -14.56
CA GLN A 149 3.61 -19.50 -13.65
C GLN A 149 3.37 -20.41 -12.44
N ALA A 150 3.20 -21.66 -12.57
CA ALA A 150 2.90 -22.56 -11.45
C ALA A 150 4.13 -22.90 -10.54
N PHE A 151 5.29 -22.26 -10.77
CA PHE A 151 6.54 -22.59 -10.07
C PHE A 151 6.97 -21.56 -9.04
N TYR A 152 6.06 -20.66 -8.66
CA TYR A 152 6.20 -19.75 -7.53
C TYR A 152 4.93 -19.74 -6.69
N ALA A 153 5.09 -19.35 -5.43
CA ALA A 153 4.00 -18.97 -4.54
C ALA A 153 4.19 -17.51 -4.13
N MET A 154 3.07 -16.81 -3.97
CA MET A 154 3.00 -15.41 -3.53
C MET A 154 2.34 -15.34 -2.17
N ASP A 155 2.85 -14.47 -1.31
CA ASP A 155 2.33 -14.18 0.02
C ASP A 155 2.47 -12.69 0.35
N ASP A 156 1.75 -12.23 1.35
CA ASP A 156 1.81 -10.86 1.87
C ASP A 156 1.76 -9.80 0.76
N PHE A 157 0.72 -9.87 -0.10
CA PHE A 157 0.46 -8.86 -1.12
C PHE A 157 0.12 -7.54 -0.45
N THR A 158 1.02 -6.55 -0.59
CA THR A 158 1.00 -5.31 0.19
C THR A 158 0.67 -4.10 -0.67
N PHE A 159 -0.33 -3.33 -0.24
CA PHE A 159 -0.75 -2.10 -0.90
C PHE A 159 -1.35 -1.12 0.11
N HIS A 160 -1.55 0.13 -0.30
CA HIS A 160 -2.22 1.11 0.54
C HIS A 160 -3.06 2.08 -0.30
N ALA A 161 -4.10 2.65 0.34
CA ALA A 161 -4.88 3.71 -0.27
C ALA A 161 -4.03 4.95 -0.53
N PRO A 162 -4.33 5.74 -1.58
CA PRO A 162 -3.61 6.99 -1.80
C PRO A 162 -3.76 7.90 -0.58
N VAL A 163 -2.65 8.45 -0.11
CA VAL A 163 -2.70 9.47 0.94
C VAL A 163 -3.44 10.67 0.37
N ALA A 164 -4.63 10.96 0.89
CA ALA A 164 -5.33 12.18 0.53
C ALA A 164 -4.40 13.37 0.80
N ALA A 165 -4.13 14.17 -0.23
CA ALA A 165 -3.40 15.41 -0.03
C ALA A 165 -4.15 16.23 1.04
N VAL A 166 -3.54 16.34 2.21
CA VAL A 166 -4.12 17.19 3.27
C VAL A 166 -4.14 18.61 2.71
N PRO A 167 -5.30 19.20 2.48
CA PRO A 167 -5.35 20.58 2.04
C PRO A 167 -4.60 21.43 3.06
N GLU A 168 -3.67 22.24 2.64
CA GLU A 168 -2.89 23.17 3.50
C GLU A 168 -3.68 24.42 3.94
N PRO A 169 -4.99 24.39 4.24
CA PRO A 169 -5.75 25.59 4.59
C PRO A 169 -5.33 26.16 5.94
N GLN A 170 -4.75 25.32 6.79
CA GLN A 170 -4.48 25.73 8.17
C GLN A 170 -3.17 26.53 8.29
N THR A 171 -2.17 26.20 7.50
CA THR A 171 -0.90 26.95 7.50
C THR A 171 -1.11 28.38 7.02
N TRP A 172 -1.87 28.57 5.95
CA TRP A 172 -2.21 29.90 5.46
C TRP A 172 -3.12 30.66 6.45
N ALA A 173 -4.11 29.99 7.02
CA ALA A 173 -5.00 30.60 8.02
C ALA A 173 -4.24 31.00 9.28
N LEU A 174 -3.33 30.16 9.78
CA LEU A 174 -2.47 30.47 10.93
C LEU A 174 -1.49 31.59 10.62
N MET A 175 -0.92 31.64 9.41
CA MET A 175 -0.03 32.72 9.01
C MET A 175 -0.77 34.07 8.91
N VAL A 176 -1.98 34.06 8.34
CA VAL A 176 -2.82 35.28 8.26
C VAL A 176 -3.27 35.69 9.65
N ALA A 177 -3.69 34.76 10.51
CA ALA A 177 -4.07 35.06 11.90
C ALA A 177 -2.87 35.61 12.70
N GLY A 178 -1.68 34.99 12.58
CA GLY A 178 -0.46 35.44 13.22
C GLY A 178 -0.05 36.86 12.79
N LEU A 179 -0.08 37.15 11.49
CA LEU A 179 0.20 38.48 10.94
C LEU A 179 -0.83 39.51 11.43
N SER A 180 -2.11 39.14 11.52
CA SER A 180 -3.16 40.01 12.01
C SER A 180 -2.95 40.41 13.45
N ILE A 181 -2.54 39.48 14.32
CA ILE A 181 -2.24 39.74 15.73
C ILE A 181 -1.04 40.70 15.86
N VAL A 182 0.02 40.50 15.08
CA VAL A 182 1.19 41.37 15.08
C VAL A 182 0.82 42.78 14.63
N PHE A 183 -0.05 42.91 13.64
CA PHE A 183 -0.51 44.19 13.13
C PHE A 183 -1.31 44.99 14.17
N ILE A 184 -2.24 44.30 14.86
CA ILE A 184 -3.06 44.87 15.94
C ILE A 184 -2.17 45.32 17.12
N ALA A 185 -1.24 44.48 17.55
CA ALA A 185 -0.32 44.80 18.66
C ALA A 185 0.60 46.01 18.34
N ARG A 186 1.04 46.15 17.08
CA ARG A 186 1.80 47.34 16.63
C ARG A 186 0.98 48.61 16.61
N ARG A 187 -0.29 48.55 16.27
CA ARG A 187 -1.18 49.72 16.26
C ARG A 187 -1.46 50.24 17.64
N GLN A 188 -1.68 49.36 18.64
CA GLN A 188 -1.91 49.71 20.06
C GLN A 188 -0.68 50.34 20.75
N ARG A 189 0.53 50.23 20.23
CA ARG A 189 1.73 50.83 20.76
C ARG A 189 2.04 52.22 20.19
N ARG A 190 1.24 52.67 19.23
CA ARG A 190 1.42 54.00 18.57
C ARG A 190 0.41 55.03 19.08
N ASP A 191 -0.59 54.60 19.81
CA ASP A 191 -1.57 55.43 20.52
C ASP A 191 -1.16 55.47 22.01
#